data_28986bae037fd2ffa9995241711d4ffa
#
_entry.id   28986bae037fd2ffa9995241711d4ffa
#
_cell.length_a   1.000
_cell.length_b   1.000
_cell.length_c   1.000
_cell.angle_alpha   90.00
_cell.angle_beta   90.00
_cell.angle_gamma   90.00
#
_symmetry.space_group_name_H-M   'P 1'
#
loop_
_entity.id
_entity.type
_entity.pdbx_description
1 polymer ?
#
loop_
_entity_poly.entity_id
_entity_poly.type
_entity_poly.pdbx_seq_one_letter_code
_entity_poly.pdbx_strand_id
1 'polypeptide(L)' 'MTSVGQETAELDTLLSVEQAAERLGTSVRFVRRLVFERRIAYVKLGRHVRIATRDLDAFIAAGRVDVGELPSLRRGA' A
#
# COMPACT_ATOMS: atom_id res chain seq x y z
N MET A 1 -28.66 -2.98 -1.48
CA MET A 1 -27.83 -4.00 -1.68
C MET A 1 -26.75 -3.70 -2.59
N THR A 2 -27.06 -3.31 -3.76
CA THR A 2 -26.05 -2.97 -4.71
C THR A 2 -25.16 -1.88 -4.22
N SER A 3 -25.73 -0.89 -3.57
CA SER A 3 -24.91 0.24 -3.13
C SER A 3 -23.87 -0.21 -2.13
N VAL A 4 -24.21 -1.19 -1.31
CA VAL A 4 -23.24 -1.68 -0.35
C VAL A 4 -22.05 -2.31 -1.07
N GLY A 5 -22.35 -3.09 -2.09
CA GLY A 5 -21.28 -3.70 -2.84
C GLY A 5 -20.44 -2.67 -3.54
N GLN A 6 -21.08 -1.63 -4.05
CA GLN A 6 -20.34 -0.61 -4.73
C GLN A 6 -19.43 0.14 -3.79
N GLU A 7 -19.92 0.42 -2.59
CA GLU A 7 -19.09 1.11 -1.63
C GLU A 7 -17.85 0.30 -1.30
N THR A 8 -18.03 -0.98 -1.13
CA THR A 8 -16.90 -1.83 -0.85
C THR A 8 -15.91 -1.81 -1.99
N ALA A 9 -16.41 -1.83 -3.22
CA ALA A 9 -15.54 -1.83 -4.38
C ALA A 9 -14.74 -0.53 -4.45
N GLU A 10 -15.37 0.58 -4.12
CA GLU A 10 -14.67 1.84 -4.16
C GLU A 10 -13.58 1.91 -3.13
N LEU A 11 -13.89 1.44 -1.93
CA LEU A 11 -12.91 1.47 -0.86
C LEU A 11 -11.79 0.50 -1.11
N ASP A 12 -12.06 -0.51 -1.91
CA ASP A 12 -11.14 -1.60 -2.09
C ASP A 12 -10.72 -1.74 -3.54
N THR A 13 -10.47 -0.62 -4.16
CA THR A 13 -10.00 -0.63 -5.54
C THR A 13 -8.69 -1.40 -5.62
N LEU A 14 -8.58 -2.20 -6.65
CA LEU A 14 -7.37 -3.01 -6.85
C LEU A 14 -6.43 -2.29 -7.80
N LEU A 15 -5.21 -2.12 -7.35
CA LEU A 15 -4.18 -1.45 -8.12
C LEU A 15 -3.17 -2.45 -8.64
N SER A 16 -2.64 -2.18 -9.82
CA SER A 16 -1.54 -2.98 -10.31
C SER A 16 -0.29 -2.61 -9.54
N VAL A 17 0.76 -3.40 -9.69
CA VAL A 17 2.03 -3.10 -9.04
C VAL A 17 2.53 -1.74 -9.52
N GLU A 18 2.36 -1.45 -10.80
CA GLU A 18 2.81 -0.17 -11.34
C GLU A 18 2.02 0.99 -10.74
N GLN A 19 0.72 0.83 -10.62
CA GLN A 19 -0.10 1.87 -10.04
C GLN A 19 0.21 2.08 -8.57
N ALA A 20 0.48 0.99 -7.87
CA ALA A 20 0.84 1.09 -6.45
C ALA A 20 2.16 1.82 -6.30
N ALA A 21 3.12 1.53 -7.15
CA ALA A 21 4.42 2.20 -7.09
C ALA A 21 4.25 3.70 -7.31
N GLU A 22 3.43 4.05 -8.27
CA GLU A 22 3.20 5.45 -8.56
C GLU A 22 2.57 6.14 -7.37
N ARG A 23 1.62 5.49 -6.76
CA ARG A 23 0.94 6.07 -5.62
C ARG A 23 1.86 6.24 -4.42
N LEU A 24 2.80 5.31 -4.26
CA LEU A 24 3.77 5.40 -3.18
C LEU A 24 4.93 6.34 -3.51
N GLY A 25 5.07 6.71 -4.78
CA GLY A 25 6.20 7.52 -5.18
C GLY A 25 7.49 6.71 -5.14
N THR A 26 7.39 5.42 -5.42
CA THR A 26 8.55 4.54 -5.39
C THR A 26 8.68 3.81 -6.71
N SER A 27 9.65 2.92 -6.79
CA SER A 27 9.84 2.15 -8.00
C SER A 27 8.98 0.90 -7.98
N VAL A 28 8.73 0.37 -9.17
CA VAL A 28 8.01 -0.89 -9.29
C VAL A 28 8.79 -2.00 -8.60
N ARG A 29 10.11 -1.95 -8.69
CA ARG A 29 10.95 -2.95 -8.04
C ARG A 29 10.70 -2.97 -6.54
N PHE A 30 10.56 -1.80 -5.94
CA PHE A 30 10.31 -1.72 -4.51
C PHE A 30 9.00 -2.41 -4.15
N VAL A 31 7.94 -2.13 -4.92
CA VAL A 31 6.65 -2.73 -4.64
C VAL A 31 6.70 -4.23 -4.85
N ARG A 32 7.39 -4.69 -5.89
CA ARG A 32 7.51 -6.12 -6.11
C ARG A 32 8.22 -6.81 -4.96
N ARG A 33 9.20 -6.13 -4.40
CA ARG A 33 9.89 -6.69 -3.25
C ARG A 33 8.97 -6.80 -2.05
N LEU A 34 8.14 -5.78 -1.83
CA LEU A 34 7.18 -5.83 -0.73
C LEU A 34 6.26 -7.04 -0.86
N VAL A 35 5.79 -7.29 -2.07
CA VAL A 35 4.92 -8.40 -2.32
C VAL A 35 5.66 -9.71 -2.12
N PHE A 36 6.85 -9.79 -2.67
CA PHE A 36 7.65 -11.02 -2.58
C PHE A 36 7.99 -11.36 -1.14
N GLU A 37 8.29 -10.35 -0.35
CA GLU A 37 8.64 -10.56 1.04
C GLU A 37 7.43 -10.58 1.96
N ARG A 38 6.24 -10.47 1.38
CA ARG A 38 5.00 -10.51 2.12
C ARG A 38 4.92 -9.43 3.18
N ARG A 39 5.39 -8.25 2.82
CA ARG A 39 5.35 -7.12 3.73
C ARG A 39 4.15 -6.24 3.48
N ILE A 40 3.37 -6.55 2.45
CA ILE A 40 2.15 -5.84 2.16
C ILE A 40 1.13 -6.87 1.68
N ALA A 41 -0.11 -6.71 2.09
CA ALA A 41 -1.16 -7.63 1.66
C ALA A 41 -1.44 -7.41 0.18
N TYR A 42 -1.71 -8.48 -0.52
CA TYR A 42 -2.00 -8.37 -1.93
C TYR A 42 -3.00 -9.45 -2.35
N VAL A 43 -3.56 -9.26 -3.53
CA VAL A 43 -4.52 -10.19 -4.10
C VAL A 43 -3.91 -10.79 -5.33
N LYS A 44 -4.03 -12.09 -5.48
CA LYS A 44 -3.51 -12.76 -6.64
C LYS A 44 -4.66 -13.26 -7.49
N LEU A 45 -4.78 -12.70 -8.68
CA LEU A 45 -5.84 -13.07 -9.62
C LEU A 45 -5.17 -13.85 -10.74
N GLY A 46 -5.12 -15.17 -10.58
CA GLY A 46 -4.38 -15.97 -11.52
C GLY A 46 -2.92 -15.62 -11.39
N ARG A 47 -2.36 -15.06 -12.46
CA ARG A 47 -0.97 -14.64 -12.42
C ARG A 47 -0.84 -13.13 -12.22
N HIS A 48 -1.95 -12.46 -12.02
CA HIS A 48 -1.93 -11.02 -11.84
C HIS A 48 -1.91 -10.68 -10.37
N VAL A 49 -0.98 -9.82 -9.98
CA VAL A 49 -0.90 -9.35 -8.61
C VAL A 49 -1.55 -7.98 -8.53
N ARG A 50 -2.41 -7.81 -7.55
CA ARG A 50 -3.09 -6.54 -7.33
C ARG A 50 -3.00 -6.17 -5.87
N ILE A 51 -3.01 -4.89 -5.61
CA ILE A 51 -2.93 -4.40 -4.23
C ILE A 51 -4.14 -3.52 -4.00
N ALA A 52 -4.92 -3.86 -2.98
CA ALA A 52 -6.10 -3.08 -2.65
C ALA A 52 -5.67 -1.73 -2.08
N THR A 53 -6.41 -0.70 -2.41
CA THR A 53 -6.05 0.63 -1.92
C THR A 53 -6.01 0.68 -0.41
N ARG A 54 -6.93 -0.01 0.25
CA ARG A 54 -6.93 0.00 1.71
C ARG A 54 -5.64 -0.60 2.27
N ASP A 55 -5.13 -1.62 1.63
CA ASP A 55 -3.91 -2.25 2.09
C ASP A 55 -2.71 -1.34 1.85
N LEU A 56 -2.75 -0.63 0.73
CA LEU A 56 -1.69 0.32 0.42
C LEU A 56 -1.71 1.47 1.42
N ASP A 57 -2.91 1.96 1.73
CA ASP A 57 -3.05 3.04 2.70
C ASP A 57 -2.58 2.60 4.08
N ALA A 58 -2.88 1.36 4.45
CA ALA A 58 -2.43 0.83 5.72
C ALA A 58 -0.91 0.75 5.78
N PHE A 59 -0.31 0.36 4.66
CA PHE A 59 1.14 0.29 4.60
C PHE A 59 1.75 1.68 4.76
N ILE A 60 1.16 2.66 4.11
CA ILE A 60 1.62 4.04 4.22
C ILE A 60 1.49 4.52 5.66
N ALA A 61 0.36 4.26 6.27
CA ALA A 61 0.13 4.70 7.62
C ALA A 61 1.12 4.07 8.60
N ALA A 62 1.43 2.80 8.37
CA ALA A 62 2.37 2.11 9.25
C ALA A 62 3.77 2.66 9.13
N GLY A 63 4.10 3.24 7.97
CA GLY A 63 5.42 3.79 7.77
C GLY A 63 5.54 5.25 8.16
N ARG A 64 4.46 5.82 8.64
CA ARG A 64 4.48 7.23 9.00
C ARG A 64 5.33 7.46 10.23
N VAL A 65 6.16 8.47 10.17
CA VAL A 65 6.99 8.84 11.31
C VAL A 65 6.54 10.23 11.76
N ASP A 66 6.16 10.31 13.01
CA ASP A 66 5.65 11.53 13.56
C ASP A 66 6.80 12.34 14.15
N VAL A 67 7.28 13.28 13.37
CA VAL A 67 8.49 14.00 13.70
C VAL A 67 8.40 14.70 15.05
N GLY A 68 7.24 15.21 15.36
CA GLY A 68 7.09 15.98 16.59
C GLY A 68 7.31 15.17 17.83
N GLU A 69 7.17 13.86 17.73
CA GLU A 69 7.27 13.03 18.93
C GLU A 69 8.50 12.19 18.99
N LEU A 70 9.37 12.34 18.04
CA LEU A 70 10.54 11.47 17.99
C LEU A 70 11.81 12.29 18.01
N PRO A 71 12.20 12.76 19.17
CA PRO A 71 13.45 13.52 19.26
C PRO A 71 14.63 12.76 18.71
N SER A 72 14.57 11.45 18.79
CA SER A 72 15.66 10.64 18.31
C SER A 72 15.88 10.82 16.80
N LEU A 73 14.86 11.24 16.10
CA LEU A 73 15.02 11.49 14.68
C LEU A 73 16.05 12.55 14.42
N ARG A 74 16.05 13.56 15.25
CA ARG A 74 16.99 14.65 15.06
C ARG A 74 18.41 14.18 15.24
N ARG A 75 18.62 13.30 16.20
CA ARG A 75 19.92 12.76 16.38
C ARG A 75 20.34 11.92 15.21
N GLY A 76 19.41 11.11 14.74
CA GLY A 76 19.69 10.27 13.63
C GLY A 76 20.01 11.05 12.39
N ALA A 77 19.48 12.22 12.32
CA ALA A 77 19.79 13.05 11.18
C ALA A 77 21.14 13.67 11.37
#